data_71a09eaf40f6f0f486d281f6d7d6affa
#
_entry.id   71a09eaf40f6f0f486d281f6d7d6affa
#
_cell.length_a   1.000
_cell.length_b   1.000
_cell.length_c   1.000
_cell.angle_alpha   90.00
_cell.angle_beta   90.00
_cell.angle_gamma   90.00
#
_symmetry.space_group_name_H-M   'P 1'
#
loop_
_entity.id
_entity.type
_entity.pdbx_description
1 polymer ?
#
loop_
_entity_poly.entity_id
_entity_poly.type
_entity_poly.pdbx_seq_one_letter_code
_entity_poly.pdbx_strand_id
1 'polypeptide(L)'
;MPDVLVAGETLVDFLPEGDTPLATTDAFARRPGGAPANVAVRLAQLDRPAWFWTRVGSDPFGDFLAETLADRGVPDRFVERDPSAKTTLAFVSGDPTSGPRFTFYRDGTADTRLEPGRVPDDALDAVEWVVVGSVPLASAPARRAVRDLVDRANARDCTVVFDLNARPELWGDTDFAGEVDRILPAVDAVKASPEDLGPAGIEGDTDDVDAVAPQLHERGPHTVFLTLGEAGAAARATADAPWGPTEAFHGGYAVDAVDTTGAGDAFTAGVVDALAGGERDLSAVLERANAVAAAATVRAGGMADLPDPDSVV
;
A
#
# COMPACT_ATOMS: atom_id res chain seq x y z
N MET A 1 22.06 1.11 -4.53
CA MET A 1 21.22 -0.02 -4.06
C MET A 1 19.93 0.62 -3.58
N PRO A 2 18.79 -0.06 -3.65
CA PRO A 2 17.55 0.46 -3.08
C PRO A 2 17.71 0.79 -1.59
N ASP A 3 17.12 1.90 -1.17
CA ASP A 3 17.02 2.34 0.22
C ASP A 3 15.64 2.03 0.82
N VAL A 4 14.72 1.49 0.00
CA VAL A 4 13.36 1.10 0.37
C VAL A 4 13.11 -0.37 0.06
N LEU A 5 12.46 -1.08 0.99
CA LEU A 5 11.88 -2.40 0.81
C LEU A 5 10.37 -2.30 0.99
N VAL A 6 9.62 -2.74 0.00
CA VAL A 6 8.16 -2.91 0.07
C VAL A 6 7.85 -4.39 0.22
N ALA A 7 6.89 -4.76 1.06
CA ALA A 7 6.50 -6.16 1.21
C ALA A 7 4.97 -6.34 1.22
N GLY A 8 4.50 -7.33 0.47
CA GLY A 8 3.08 -7.66 0.44
C GLY A 8 2.64 -8.37 -0.83
N GLU A 9 1.34 -8.29 -1.10
CA GLU A 9 0.72 -8.97 -2.21
C GLU A 9 0.92 -8.25 -3.56
N THR A 10 0.91 -9.07 -4.62
CA THR A 10 0.57 -8.66 -5.98
C THR A 10 -0.42 -9.66 -6.54
N LEU A 11 -1.36 -9.19 -7.36
CA LEU A 11 -2.48 -9.98 -7.84
C LEU A 11 -2.94 -9.50 -9.22
N VAL A 12 -3.83 -10.27 -9.85
CA VAL A 12 -4.46 -9.84 -11.11
C VAL A 12 -5.90 -9.44 -10.84
N ASP A 13 -6.21 -8.19 -11.16
CA ASP A 13 -7.56 -7.66 -11.17
C ASP A 13 -8.25 -7.97 -12.51
N PHE A 14 -9.47 -8.51 -12.45
CA PHE A 14 -10.36 -8.68 -13.58
C PHE A 14 -11.50 -7.67 -13.50
N LEU A 15 -11.51 -6.74 -14.45
CA LEU A 15 -12.53 -5.69 -14.56
C LEU A 15 -13.53 -6.10 -15.64
N PRO A 16 -14.84 -6.11 -15.37
CA PRO A 16 -15.83 -6.43 -16.38
C PRO A 16 -15.79 -5.42 -17.52
N GLU A 17 -15.96 -5.89 -18.75
CA GLU A 17 -16.20 -5.04 -19.90
C GLU A 17 -17.69 -4.70 -19.95
N GLY A 18 -18.04 -3.48 -19.48
CA GLY A 18 -19.41 -2.98 -19.36
C GLY A 18 -20.01 -3.09 -17.96
N ASP A 19 -21.21 -2.54 -17.81
CA ASP A 19 -21.95 -2.40 -16.54
C ASP A 19 -22.84 -3.62 -16.27
N THR A 20 -22.26 -4.83 -16.26
CA THR A 20 -23.01 -6.07 -16.04
C THR A 20 -22.60 -6.74 -14.72
N PRO A 21 -23.54 -7.41 -14.01
CA PRO A 21 -23.18 -8.20 -12.85
C PRO A 21 -22.16 -9.29 -13.21
N LEU A 22 -21.21 -9.60 -12.31
CA LEU A 22 -20.16 -10.60 -12.55
C LEU A 22 -20.71 -11.94 -13.05
N ALA A 23 -21.89 -12.36 -12.57
CA ALA A 23 -22.53 -13.61 -12.94
C ALA A 23 -22.96 -13.69 -14.43
N THR A 24 -23.07 -12.53 -15.11
CA THR A 24 -23.55 -12.44 -16.50
C THR A 24 -22.54 -11.73 -17.40
N THR A 25 -21.35 -11.43 -16.90
CA THR A 25 -20.27 -10.80 -17.65
C THR A 25 -19.56 -11.82 -18.53
N ASP A 26 -19.52 -11.58 -19.83
CA ASP A 26 -18.88 -12.47 -20.81
C ASP A 26 -17.39 -12.18 -21.01
N ALA A 27 -16.94 -10.95 -20.74
CA ALA A 27 -15.55 -10.54 -20.98
C ALA A 27 -15.00 -9.66 -19.85
N PHE A 28 -13.70 -9.82 -19.59
CA PHE A 28 -12.97 -9.08 -18.57
C PHE A 28 -11.65 -8.56 -19.12
N ALA A 29 -11.35 -7.30 -18.83
CA ALA A 29 -9.99 -6.77 -18.95
C ALA A 29 -9.17 -7.18 -17.71
N ARG A 30 -7.98 -7.74 -17.92
CA ARG A 30 -7.05 -8.04 -16.81
C ARG A 30 -6.13 -6.85 -16.56
N ARG A 31 -5.85 -6.57 -15.30
CA ARG A 31 -4.86 -5.57 -14.88
C ARG A 31 -3.98 -6.11 -13.76
N PRO A 32 -2.70 -5.67 -13.68
CA PRO A 32 -1.88 -5.94 -12.50
C PRO A 32 -2.39 -5.09 -11.34
N GLY A 33 -2.39 -5.66 -10.14
CA GLY A 33 -2.85 -5.02 -8.91
C GLY A 33 -2.08 -5.47 -7.68
N GLY A 34 -2.57 -5.05 -6.52
CA GLY A 34 -1.96 -5.23 -5.21
C GLY A 34 -1.38 -3.91 -4.71
N ALA A 35 -1.84 -3.44 -3.55
CA ALA A 35 -1.44 -2.14 -3.01
C ALA A 35 0.08 -2.01 -2.82
N PRO A 36 0.80 -2.97 -2.20
CA PRO A 36 2.24 -2.89 -2.09
C PRO A 36 2.96 -2.91 -3.45
N ALA A 37 2.43 -3.67 -4.41
CA ALA A 37 2.99 -3.70 -5.76
C ALA A 37 2.82 -2.35 -6.48
N ASN A 38 1.66 -1.68 -6.29
CA ASN A 38 1.45 -0.32 -6.79
C ASN A 38 2.46 0.65 -6.17
N VAL A 39 2.68 0.60 -4.85
CA VAL A 39 3.69 1.43 -4.17
C VAL A 39 5.08 1.20 -4.77
N ALA A 40 5.51 -0.06 -4.94
CA ALA A 40 6.82 -0.39 -5.50
C ALA A 40 7.00 0.13 -6.94
N VAL A 41 5.95 0.01 -7.78
CA VAL A 41 5.96 0.55 -9.14
C VAL A 41 6.01 2.08 -9.13
N ARG A 42 5.25 2.75 -8.27
CA ARG A 42 5.28 4.21 -8.17
C ARG A 42 6.63 4.73 -7.71
N LEU A 43 7.26 4.08 -6.72
CA LEU A 43 8.61 4.42 -6.30
C LEU A 43 9.62 4.28 -7.45
N ALA A 44 9.53 3.21 -8.26
CA ALA A 44 10.38 3.06 -9.43
C ALA A 44 10.16 4.16 -10.48
N GLN A 45 8.92 4.60 -10.69
CA GLN A 45 8.56 5.71 -11.60
C GLN A 45 8.97 7.10 -11.07
N LEU A 46 9.27 7.20 -9.77
CA LEU A 46 9.83 8.39 -9.11
C LEU A 46 11.37 8.33 -9.03
N ASP A 47 12.01 7.49 -9.85
CA ASP A 47 13.47 7.27 -9.84
C ASP A 47 14.04 6.73 -8.51
N ARG A 48 13.18 6.14 -7.66
CA ARG A 48 13.54 5.47 -6.42
C ARG A 48 13.12 3.99 -6.45
N PRO A 49 13.75 3.12 -7.26
CA PRO A 49 13.36 1.72 -7.35
C PRO A 49 13.54 1.02 -5.99
N ALA A 50 12.44 0.50 -5.45
CA ALA A 50 12.43 -0.25 -4.20
C ALA A 50 12.60 -1.76 -4.45
N TRP A 51 13.20 -2.49 -3.52
CA TRP A 51 13.00 -3.93 -3.49
C TRP A 51 11.56 -4.24 -3.13
N PHE A 52 10.98 -5.20 -3.85
CA PHE A 52 9.61 -5.65 -3.56
C PHE A 52 9.60 -7.13 -3.20
N TRP A 53 9.32 -7.43 -1.93
CA TRP A 53 9.16 -8.80 -1.47
C TRP A 53 7.72 -9.24 -1.60
N THR A 54 7.51 -10.14 -2.54
CA THR A 54 6.20 -10.73 -2.86
C THR A 54 6.37 -12.17 -3.32
N ARG A 55 5.26 -12.89 -3.45
CA ARG A 55 5.25 -14.26 -3.95
C ARG A 55 4.10 -14.45 -4.93
N VAL A 56 4.39 -14.94 -6.13
CA VAL A 56 3.42 -15.26 -7.18
C VAL A 56 3.46 -16.73 -7.53
N GLY A 57 2.39 -17.26 -8.10
CA GLY A 57 2.36 -18.65 -8.58
C GLY A 57 3.31 -18.88 -9.77
N SER A 58 3.75 -20.14 -9.96
CA SER A 58 4.40 -20.56 -11.20
C SER A 58 3.30 -20.89 -12.23
N ASP A 59 2.56 -19.87 -12.63
CA ASP A 59 1.45 -19.95 -13.58
C ASP A 59 1.44 -18.70 -14.49
N PRO A 60 0.63 -18.69 -15.59
CA PRO A 60 0.64 -17.57 -16.54
C PRO A 60 0.28 -16.19 -15.93
N PHE A 61 -0.45 -16.15 -14.82
CA PHE A 61 -0.74 -14.90 -14.14
C PHE A 61 0.45 -14.42 -13.31
N GLY A 62 1.16 -15.35 -12.67
CA GLY A 62 2.43 -15.06 -12.01
C GLY A 62 3.49 -14.57 -12.99
N ASP A 63 3.57 -15.15 -14.20
CA ASP A 63 4.45 -14.66 -15.25
C ASP A 63 4.09 -13.25 -15.66
N PHE A 64 2.82 -12.99 -15.92
CA PHE A 64 2.30 -11.65 -16.23
C PHE A 64 2.67 -10.60 -15.18
N LEU A 65 2.50 -10.91 -13.89
CA LEU A 65 2.81 -9.97 -12.80
C LEU A 65 4.31 -9.70 -12.71
N ALA A 66 5.15 -10.74 -12.74
CA ALA A 66 6.59 -10.56 -12.64
C ALA A 66 7.19 -9.83 -13.84
N GLU A 67 6.71 -10.10 -15.06
CA GLU A 67 7.08 -9.36 -16.27
C GLU A 67 6.66 -7.89 -16.14
N THR A 68 5.41 -7.64 -15.69
CA THR A 68 4.93 -6.26 -15.48
C THR A 68 5.78 -5.50 -14.47
N LEU A 69 6.11 -6.10 -13.32
CA LEU A 69 6.96 -5.46 -12.30
C LEU A 69 8.35 -5.13 -12.87
N ALA A 70 8.96 -6.06 -13.60
CA ALA A 70 10.26 -5.85 -14.25
C ALA A 70 10.20 -4.74 -15.30
N ASP A 71 9.19 -4.73 -16.17
CA ASP A 71 8.97 -3.69 -17.19
C ASP A 71 8.72 -2.31 -16.58
N ARG A 72 8.21 -2.25 -15.36
CA ARG A 72 8.00 -1.03 -14.56
C ARG A 72 9.21 -0.63 -13.71
N GLY A 73 10.34 -1.32 -13.86
CA GLY A 73 11.59 -0.97 -13.18
C GLY A 73 11.70 -1.45 -11.73
N VAL A 74 10.82 -2.33 -11.27
CA VAL A 74 10.93 -2.95 -9.94
C VAL A 74 11.96 -4.07 -9.98
N PRO A 75 13.02 -4.04 -9.13
CA PRO A 75 14.02 -5.10 -9.07
C PRO A 75 13.42 -6.46 -8.68
N ASP A 76 13.75 -7.52 -9.39
CA ASP A 76 13.16 -8.86 -9.24
C ASP A 76 13.74 -9.69 -8.08
N ARG A 77 14.75 -9.16 -7.36
CA ARG A 77 15.51 -9.89 -6.33
C ARG A 77 14.65 -10.64 -5.32
N PHE A 78 13.50 -10.09 -4.94
CA PHE A 78 12.60 -10.65 -3.94
C PHE A 78 11.20 -10.97 -4.49
N VAL A 79 11.04 -11.06 -5.80
CA VAL A 79 9.83 -11.55 -6.46
C VAL A 79 9.90 -13.08 -6.52
N GLU A 80 9.31 -13.75 -5.53
CA GLU A 80 9.37 -15.21 -5.41
C GLU A 80 8.34 -15.92 -6.30
N ARG A 81 8.68 -17.14 -6.73
CA ARG A 81 7.79 -18.05 -7.45
C ARG A 81 7.42 -19.25 -6.60
N ASP A 82 6.13 -19.56 -6.46
CA ASP A 82 5.64 -20.76 -5.79
C ASP A 82 5.12 -21.78 -6.80
N PRO A 83 5.80 -22.92 -6.99
CA PRO A 83 5.34 -23.96 -7.92
C PRO A 83 4.12 -24.74 -7.42
N SER A 84 3.77 -24.60 -6.14
CA SER A 84 2.69 -25.35 -5.49
C SER A 84 1.44 -24.52 -5.20
N ALA A 85 1.49 -23.20 -5.47
CA ALA A 85 0.37 -22.30 -5.26
C ALA A 85 0.02 -21.53 -6.53
N LYS A 86 -1.21 -21.05 -6.60
CA LYS A 86 -1.69 -20.19 -7.69
C LYS A 86 -1.48 -18.73 -7.37
N THR A 87 -1.43 -17.92 -8.40
CA THR A 87 -1.47 -16.45 -8.27
C THR A 87 -2.86 -16.01 -7.83
N THR A 88 -2.93 -15.03 -6.94
CA THR A 88 -4.19 -14.42 -6.49
C THR A 88 -4.89 -13.69 -7.62
N LEU A 89 -6.21 -13.86 -7.69
CA LEU A 89 -7.09 -13.14 -8.60
C LEU A 89 -8.12 -12.34 -7.79
N ALA A 90 -8.49 -11.18 -8.29
CA ALA A 90 -9.61 -10.40 -7.80
C ALA A 90 -10.54 -10.04 -8.96
N PHE A 91 -11.84 -10.14 -8.75
CA PHE A 91 -12.84 -9.66 -9.69
C PHE A 91 -13.46 -8.40 -9.14
N VAL A 92 -13.36 -7.32 -9.90
CA VAL A 92 -13.89 -6.03 -9.53
C VAL A 92 -15.31 -5.93 -10.02
N SER A 93 -16.22 -5.55 -9.16
CA SER A 93 -17.59 -5.21 -9.49
C SER A 93 -17.95 -3.92 -8.78
N GLY A 94 -18.97 -3.23 -9.18
CA GLY A 94 -19.42 -2.06 -8.47
C GLY A 94 -20.42 -1.26 -9.27
N ASP A 95 -21.20 -0.51 -8.56
CA ASP A 95 -22.09 0.51 -9.06
C ASP A 95 -21.34 1.85 -8.91
N PRO A 96 -21.42 2.79 -9.86
CA PRO A 96 -20.81 4.12 -9.75
C PRO A 96 -21.15 4.88 -8.46
N THR A 97 -22.25 4.48 -7.76
CA THR A 97 -22.73 5.12 -6.54
C THR A 97 -22.26 4.46 -5.25
N SER A 98 -21.82 3.19 -5.28
CA SER A 98 -21.43 2.40 -4.09
C SER A 98 -19.93 2.07 -4.04
N GLY A 99 -19.17 2.54 -5.03
CA GLY A 99 -17.75 2.24 -5.14
C GLY A 99 -17.43 0.80 -5.60
N PRO A 100 -16.16 0.50 -5.84
CA PRO A 100 -15.74 -0.83 -6.27
C PRO A 100 -15.90 -1.86 -5.15
N ARG A 101 -16.38 -3.04 -5.52
CA ARG A 101 -16.41 -4.24 -4.66
C ARG A 101 -15.49 -5.28 -5.24
N PHE A 102 -14.77 -5.98 -4.36
CA PHE A 102 -13.81 -7.01 -4.76
C PHE A 102 -14.29 -8.39 -4.36
N THR A 103 -14.19 -9.33 -5.30
CA THR A 103 -14.35 -10.76 -5.03
C THR A 103 -12.98 -11.41 -5.20
N PHE A 104 -12.37 -11.79 -4.09
CA PHE A 104 -11.02 -12.37 -4.09
C PHE A 104 -11.05 -13.88 -4.21
N TYR A 105 -10.19 -14.42 -5.08
CA TYR A 105 -9.83 -15.84 -5.17
C TYR A 105 -8.41 -15.97 -4.61
N ARG A 106 -8.29 -15.97 -3.25
CA ARG A 106 -7.04 -15.85 -2.54
C ARG A 106 -6.76 -16.99 -1.55
N ASP A 107 -7.56 -18.04 -1.54
CA ASP A 107 -7.39 -19.17 -0.63
C ASP A 107 -6.13 -19.97 -0.96
N GLY A 108 -5.11 -19.91 -0.07
CA GLY A 108 -3.86 -20.65 -0.20
C GLY A 108 -3.03 -20.26 -1.43
N THR A 109 -3.25 -19.09 -2.01
CA THR A 109 -2.47 -18.53 -3.11
C THR A 109 -1.05 -18.14 -2.67
N ALA A 110 -0.18 -17.88 -3.63
CA ALA A 110 1.25 -17.73 -3.39
C ALA A 110 1.58 -16.57 -2.42
N ASP A 111 0.93 -15.42 -2.56
CA ASP A 111 1.11 -14.26 -1.69
C ASP A 111 0.69 -14.49 -0.23
N THR A 112 -0.25 -15.43 0.00
CA THR A 112 -0.64 -15.83 1.37
C THR A 112 0.40 -16.71 2.06
N ARG A 113 1.41 -17.18 1.32
CA ARG A 113 2.44 -18.13 1.74
C ARG A 113 3.83 -17.51 1.87
N LEU A 114 3.92 -16.21 2.11
CA LEU A 114 5.18 -15.58 2.50
C LEU A 114 5.73 -16.27 3.74
N GLU A 115 7.05 -16.45 3.81
CA GLU A 115 7.73 -17.18 4.88
C GLU A 115 8.74 -16.27 5.59
N PRO A 116 8.86 -16.34 6.93
CA PRO A 116 9.86 -15.58 7.67
C PRO A 116 11.29 -15.84 7.18
N GLY A 117 12.16 -14.83 7.27
CA GLY A 117 13.58 -14.95 6.94
C GLY A 117 13.92 -14.98 5.45
N ARG A 118 12.94 -14.79 4.55
CA ARG A 118 13.18 -14.80 3.08
C ARG A 118 13.89 -13.53 2.59
N VAL A 119 13.67 -12.41 3.24
CA VAL A 119 14.51 -11.23 3.08
C VAL A 119 15.71 -11.38 4.02
N PRO A 120 16.95 -11.54 3.51
CA PRO A 120 18.12 -11.79 4.36
C PRO A 120 18.53 -10.50 5.09
N ASP A 121 19.28 -10.67 6.17
CA ASP A 121 19.72 -9.58 7.04
C ASP A 121 20.56 -8.53 6.31
N ASP A 122 21.43 -8.95 5.40
CA ASP A 122 22.25 -8.04 4.58
C ASP A 122 21.42 -7.14 3.65
N ALA A 123 20.23 -7.58 3.27
CA ALA A 123 19.29 -6.73 2.53
C ALA A 123 18.63 -5.70 3.44
N LEU A 124 18.27 -6.08 4.67
CA LEU A 124 17.73 -5.13 5.66
C LEU A 124 18.79 -4.12 6.12
N ASP A 125 20.07 -4.55 6.23
CA ASP A 125 21.18 -3.65 6.52
C ASP A 125 21.43 -2.59 5.42
N ALA A 126 20.89 -2.81 4.22
CA ALA A 126 21.06 -1.92 3.06
C ALA A 126 19.90 -0.97 2.84
N VAL A 127 18.76 -1.13 3.53
CA VAL A 127 17.57 -0.27 3.39
C VAL A 127 17.35 0.56 4.65
N GLU A 128 16.75 1.72 4.49
CA GLU A 128 16.40 2.62 5.59
C GLU A 128 14.88 2.61 5.82
N TRP A 129 14.10 2.16 4.83
CA TRP A 129 12.64 2.21 4.84
C TRP A 129 12.04 0.85 4.51
N VAL A 130 11.04 0.46 5.30
CA VAL A 130 10.24 -0.75 5.06
C VAL A 130 8.77 -0.37 4.99
N VAL A 131 8.12 -0.70 3.88
CA VAL A 131 6.69 -0.43 3.66
C VAL A 131 5.93 -1.74 3.67
N VAL A 132 4.91 -1.85 4.52
CA VAL A 132 4.03 -3.01 4.62
C VAL A 132 2.56 -2.59 4.68
N GLY A 133 1.66 -3.47 4.31
CA GLY A 133 0.21 -3.24 4.41
C GLY A 133 -0.51 -4.29 5.24
N SER A 134 -1.81 -4.10 5.45
CA SER A 134 -2.62 -5.00 6.27
C SER A 134 -3.00 -6.31 5.58
N VAL A 135 -3.11 -6.33 4.26
CA VAL A 135 -3.62 -7.48 3.48
C VAL A 135 -2.87 -8.80 3.76
N PRO A 136 -1.53 -8.84 3.87
CA PRO A 136 -0.81 -10.05 4.25
C PRO A 136 -1.15 -10.56 5.65
N LEU A 137 -1.60 -9.68 6.56
CA LEU A 137 -1.94 -10.05 7.93
C LEU A 137 -3.23 -10.91 8.00
N ALA A 138 -4.06 -10.89 6.97
CA ALA A 138 -5.27 -11.72 6.91
C ALA A 138 -4.96 -13.23 6.87
N SER A 139 -3.78 -13.65 6.39
CA SER A 139 -3.39 -15.05 6.24
C SER A 139 -2.25 -15.43 7.20
N ALA A 140 -2.41 -16.50 7.97
CA ALA A 140 -1.48 -16.87 9.04
C ALA A 140 0.00 -17.04 8.62
N PRO A 141 0.37 -17.65 7.47
CA PRO A 141 1.77 -17.71 7.04
C PRO A 141 2.33 -16.32 6.73
N ALA A 142 1.66 -15.54 5.88
CA ALA A 142 2.10 -14.21 5.48
C ALA A 142 2.15 -13.24 6.67
N ARG A 143 1.18 -13.31 7.58
CA ARG A 143 1.15 -12.54 8.83
C ARG A 143 2.43 -12.73 9.66
N ARG A 144 2.86 -13.99 9.86
CA ARG A 144 4.11 -14.27 10.60
C ARG A 144 5.32 -13.72 9.86
N ALA A 145 5.32 -13.83 8.54
CA ALA A 145 6.42 -13.38 7.71
C ALA A 145 6.58 -11.85 7.72
N VAL A 146 5.46 -11.11 7.62
CA VAL A 146 5.48 -9.64 7.70
C VAL A 146 5.88 -9.16 9.09
N ARG A 147 5.40 -9.80 10.16
CA ARG A 147 5.83 -9.46 11.53
C ARG A 147 7.31 -9.72 11.75
N ASP A 148 7.83 -10.87 11.33
CA ASP A 148 9.27 -11.16 11.36
C ASP A 148 10.08 -10.09 10.62
N LEU A 149 9.60 -9.67 9.43
CA LEU A 149 10.23 -8.62 8.65
C LEU A 149 10.28 -7.29 9.42
N VAL A 150 9.15 -6.87 9.99
CA VAL A 150 9.02 -5.62 10.76
C VAL A 150 9.90 -5.65 12.01
N ASP A 151 9.87 -6.74 12.79
CA ASP A 151 10.71 -6.91 13.98
C ASP A 151 12.21 -6.82 13.64
N ARG A 152 12.61 -7.43 12.51
CA ARG A 152 14.00 -7.41 12.05
C ARG A 152 14.41 -6.08 11.44
N ALA A 153 13.49 -5.34 10.82
CA ALA A 153 13.69 -3.98 10.34
C ALA A 153 13.94 -3.02 11.50
N ASN A 154 13.08 -3.07 12.54
CA ASN A 154 13.24 -2.26 13.74
C ASN A 154 14.56 -2.54 14.48
N ALA A 155 15.01 -3.80 14.53
CA ALA A 155 16.31 -4.14 15.10
C ALA A 155 17.51 -3.55 14.35
N ARG A 156 17.26 -2.90 13.18
CA ARG A 156 18.24 -2.24 12.32
C ARG A 156 17.97 -0.75 12.13
N ASP A 157 17.13 -0.19 12.98
CA ASP A 157 16.73 1.22 12.92
C ASP A 157 16.12 1.64 11.56
N CYS A 158 15.50 0.68 10.83
CA CYS A 158 14.73 1.02 9.63
C CYS A 158 13.40 1.70 10.03
N THR A 159 13.00 2.71 9.30
CA THR A 159 11.67 3.31 9.47
C THR A 159 10.59 2.43 8.82
N VAL A 160 9.60 2.03 9.60
CA VAL A 160 8.48 1.18 9.15
C VAL A 160 7.25 2.03 8.86
N VAL A 161 6.78 1.98 7.60
CA VAL A 161 5.54 2.61 7.15
C VAL A 161 4.48 1.53 6.96
N PHE A 162 3.32 1.70 7.57
CA PHE A 162 2.20 0.77 7.50
C PHE A 162 0.98 1.42 6.81
N ASP A 163 0.51 0.82 5.72
CA ASP A 163 -0.76 1.20 5.10
C ASP A 163 -1.88 0.32 5.66
N LEU A 164 -2.83 0.95 6.37
CA LEU A 164 -3.99 0.26 6.96
C LEU A 164 -4.83 -0.44 5.90
N ASN A 165 -5.13 0.22 4.81
CA ASN A 165 -5.75 -0.31 3.59
C ASN A 165 -6.70 -1.49 3.84
N ALA A 166 -7.72 -1.27 4.66
CA ALA A 166 -8.67 -2.29 5.10
C ALA A 166 -9.41 -2.90 3.90
N ARG A 167 -9.47 -4.22 3.88
CA ARG A 167 -10.21 -4.99 2.87
C ARG A 167 -11.07 -6.02 3.58
N PRO A 168 -12.25 -5.62 4.08
CA PRO A 168 -13.10 -6.49 4.91
C PRO A 168 -13.35 -7.88 4.31
N GLU A 169 -13.39 -7.96 2.97
CA GLU A 169 -13.63 -9.20 2.22
C GLU A 169 -12.54 -10.27 2.42
N LEU A 170 -11.35 -9.87 2.85
CA LEU A 170 -10.21 -10.78 3.03
C LEU A 170 -10.09 -11.37 4.42
N TRP A 171 -10.83 -10.84 5.41
CA TRP A 171 -10.56 -11.15 6.80
C TRP A 171 -11.36 -12.32 7.34
N GLY A 172 -12.53 -12.65 6.75
CA GLY A 172 -13.37 -13.75 7.20
C GLY A 172 -13.57 -13.72 8.72
N ASP A 173 -13.14 -14.78 9.43
CA ASP A 173 -13.20 -14.88 10.90
C ASP A 173 -11.95 -14.27 11.60
N THR A 174 -11.00 -13.71 10.85
CA THR A 174 -9.79 -13.10 11.42
C THR A 174 -10.12 -11.69 11.91
N ASP A 175 -9.77 -11.40 13.15
CA ASP A 175 -9.96 -10.11 13.80
C ASP A 175 -9.00 -9.06 13.23
N PHE A 176 -9.49 -8.20 12.33
CA PHE A 176 -8.70 -7.12 11.70
C PHE A 176 -8.14 -6.15 12.76
N ALA A 177 -9.00 -5.62 13.62
CA ALA A 177 -8.58 -4.64 14.62
C ALA A 177 -7.52 -5.24 15.57
N GLY A 178 -7.72 -6.47 16.02
CA GLY A 178 -6.75 -7.16 16.86
C GLY A 178 -5.42 -7.45 16.15
N GLU A 179 -5.40 -7.66 14.84
CA GLU A 179 -4.14 -7.83 14.09
C GLU A 179 -3.42 -6.49 13.87
N VAL A 180 -4.19 -5.40 13.63
CA VAL A 180 -3.67 -4.03 13.56
C VAL A 180 -3.07 -3.63 14.91
N ASP A 181 -3.78 -3.84 16.03
CA ASP A 181 -3.27 -3.54 17.38
C ASP A 181 -1.96 -4.26 17.72
N ARG A 182 -1.72 -5.43 17.11
CA ARG A 182 -0.50 -6.20 17.35
C ARG A 182 0.70 -5.73 16.52
N ILE A 183 0.49 -5.07 15.39
CA ILE A 183 1.59 -4.59 14.54
C ILE A 183 1.93 -3.13 14.81
N LEU A 184 0.94 -2.27 15.14
CA LEU A 184 1.15 -0.85 15.34
C LEU A 184 2.26 -0.47 16.33
N PRO A 185 2.50 -1.20 17.45
CA PRO A 185 3.63 -0.90 18.34
C PRO A 185 5.02 -1.01 17.70
N ALA A 186 5.11 -1.64 16.53
CA ALA A 186 6.35 -1.82 15.76
C ALA A 186 6.38 -0.96 14.47
N VAL A 187 5.47 0.01 14.35
CA VAL A 187 5.30 0.88 13.18
C VAL A 187 5.65 2.32 13.55
N ASP A 188 6.41 3.00 12.72
CA ASP A 188 6.83 4.40 12.89
C ASP A 188 5.81 5.38 12.30
N ALA A 189 5.33 5.07 11.10
CA ALA A 189 4.35 5.89 10.41
C ALA A 189 3.20 5.05 9.88
N VAL A 190 1.97 5.50 10.07
CA VAL A 190 0.76 4.85 9.54
C VAL A 190 0.07 5.77 8.54
N LYS A 191 -0.32 5.19 7.40
CA LYS A 191 -1.24 5.82 6.45
C LYS A 191 -2.60 5.14 6.57
N ALA A 192 -3.65 5.94 6.58
CA ALA A 192 -5.04 5.51 6.61
C ALA A 192 -5.92 6.40 5.74
N SER A 193 -7.12 5.91 5.45
CA SER A 193 -8.24 6.68 4.91
C SER A 193 -9.46 6.46 5.81
N PRO A 194 -10.50 7.31 5.76
CA PRO A 194 -11.66 7.22 6.65
C PRO A 194 -12.32 5.84 6.69
N GLU A 195 -12.38 5.15 5.55
CA GLU A 195 -12.94 3.81 5.43
C GLU A 195 -12.13 2.72 6.15
N ASP A 196 -10.84 2.95 6.41
CA ASP A 196 -9.96 2.01 7.09
C ASP A 196 -10.14 2.02 8.60
N LEU A 197 -10.55 3.16 9.15
CA LEU A 197 -10.47 3.48 10.58
C LEU A 197 -11.51 2.73 11.40
N GLY A 198 -12.76 2.69 10.94
CA GLY A 198 -13.82 1.95 11.63
C GLY A 198 -13.49 0.47 11.81
N PRO A 199 -13.09 -0.26 10.73
CA PRO A 199 -12.59 -1.63 10.85
C PRO A 199 -11.41 -1.78 11.81
N ALA A 200 -10.52 -0.79 11.91
CA ALA A 200 -9.36 -0.78 12.83
C ALA A 200 -9.74 -0.41 14.27
N GLY A 201 -11.02 -0.20 14.57
CA GLY A 201 -11.47 0.16 15.92
C GLY A 201 -11.12 1.59 16.33
N ILE A 202 -10.99 2.50 15.36
CA ILE A 202 -10.85 3.94 15.59
C ILE A 202 -12.23 4.57 15.57
N GLU A 203 -12.56 5.32 16.60
CA GLU A 203 -13.89 5.90 16.80
C GLU A 203 -13.88 7.42 16.58
N GLY A 204 -15.05 7.99 16.29
CA GLY A 204 -15.27 9.44 16.17
C GLY A 204 -15.35 9.92 14.72
N ASP A 205 -14.99 11.17 14.48
CA ASP A 205 -14.95 11.77 13.15
C ASP A 205 -13.71 11.30 12.39
N THR A 206 -13.93 10.38 11.47
CA THR A 206 -12.85 9.74 10.72
C THR A 206 -12.23 10.64 9.63
N ASP A 207 -12.86 11.76 9.30
CA ASP A 207 -12.32 12.77 8.39
C ASP A 207 -11.49 13.83 9.14
N ASP A 208 -11.49 13.82 10.48
CA ASP A 208 -10.74 14.73 11.33
C ASP A 208 -9.46 14.06 11.87
N VAL A 209 -8.31 14.49 11.39
CA VAL A 209 -7.01 13.99 11.86
C VAL A 209 -6.80 14.23 13.36
N ASP A 210 -7.38 15.28 13.92
CA ASP A 210 -7.26 15.59 15.34
C ASP A 210 -8.06 14.64 16.23
N ALA A 211 -9.11 14.02 15.69
CA ALA A 211 -9.84 12.95 16.36
C ALA A 211 -9.15 11.59 16.20
N VAL A 212 -8.53 11.34 15.05
CA VAL A 212 -7.96 10.05 14.65
C VAL A 212 -6.53 9.85 15.16
N ALA A 213 -5.65 10.84 14.96
CA ALA A 213 -4.22 10.68 15.20
C ALA A 213 -3.88 10.34 16.66
N PRO A 214 -4.51 10.92 17.70
CA PRO A 214 -4.21 10.53 19.08
C PRO A 214 -4.44 9.04 19.36
N GLN A 215 -5.52 8.46 18.81
CA GLN A 215 -5.84 7.05 19.00
C GLN A 215 -4.81 6.13 18.32
N LEU A 216 -4.26 6.52 17.17
CA LEU A 216 -3.20 5.79 16.48
C LEU A 216 -1.84 5.97 17.19
N HIS A 217 -1.53 7.19 17.66
CA HIS A 217 -0.30 7.46 18.43
C HIS A 217 -0.24 6.65 19.74
N GLU A 218 -1.36 6.50 20.45
CA GLU A 218 -1.45 5.67 21.65
C GLU A 218 -1.16 4.18 21.38
N ARG A 219 -1.28 3.74 20.12
CA ARG A 219 -1.03 2.36 19.69
C ARG A 219 0.40 2.13 19.16
N GLY A 220 1.21 3.19 18.98
CA GLY A 220 2.62 3.07 18.59
C GLY A 220 3.13 4.12 17.60
N PRO A 221 2.53 4.30 16.43
CA PRO A 221 3.10 5.16 15.39
C PRO A 221 3.30 6.61 15.85
N HIS A 222 4.50 7.14 15.64
CA HIS A 222 4.77 8.55 15.93
C HIS A 222 4.25 9.50 14.84
N THR A 223 3.89 8.99 13.66
CA THR A 223 3.38 9.79 12.55
C THR A 223 2.15 9.14 11.92
N VAL A 224 1.12 9.95 11.68
CA VAL A 224 -0.13 9.56 11.03
C VAL A 224 -0.31 10.38 9.77
N PHE A 225 -0.59 9.73 8.64
CA PHE A 225 -1.03 10.32 7.39
C PHE A 225 -2.48 9.89 7.15
N LEU A 226 -3.39 10.85 7.02
CA LEU A 226 -4.80 10.62 6.74
C LEU A 226 -5.13 11.18 5.34
N THR A 227 -5.45 10.30 4.40
CA THR A 227 -5.90 10.70 3.05
C THR A 227 -7.42 10.92 3.06
N LEU A 228 -7.87 12.03 2.44
CA LEU A 228 -9.26 12.50 2.46
C LEU A 228 -9.86 12.58 1.05
N GLY A 229 -9.38 11.75 0.13
CA GLY A 229 -9.82 11.75 -1.27
C GLY A 229 -9.55 13.08 -1.95
N GLU A 230 -10.59 13.68 -2.53
CA GLU A 230 -10.50 14.98 -3.23
C GLU A 230 -10.18 16.15 -2.27
N ALA A 231 -10.42 15.98 -0.99
CA ALA A 231 -10.06 16.98 0.03
C ALA A 231 -8.57 16.96 0.40
N GLY A 232 -7.78 16.09 -0.21
CA GLY A 232 -6.35 16.03 -0.02
C GLY A 232 -5.91 15.12 1.12
N ALA A 233 -5.04 15.60 2.02
CA ALA A 233 -4.53 14.82 3.12
C ALA A 233 -4.08 15.68 4.30
N ALA A 234 -4.12 15.08 5.50
CA ALA A 234 -3.59 15.64 6.72
C ALA A 234 -2.47 14.75 7.29
N ALA A 235 -1.54 15.34 8.03
CA ALA A 235 -0.52 14.62 8.76
C ALA A 235 -0.36 15.16 10.17
N ARG A 236 -0.07 14.25 11.11
CA ARG A 236 0.24 14.60 12.49
C ARG A 236 1.41 13.76 12.99
N ALA A 237 2.38 14.41 13.63
CA ALA A 237 3.52 13.75 14.22
C ALA A 237 3.71 14.17 15.69
N THR A 238 4.18 13.22 16.51
CA THR A 238 4.54 13.44 17.90
C THR A 238 5.98 13.94 18.06
N ALA A 239 6.40 14.22 19.29
CA ALA A 239 7.78 14.62 19.60
C ALA A 239 8.81 13.50 19.35
N ASP A 240 8.35 12.25 19.25
CA ASP A 240 9.22 11.08 18.99
C ASP A 240 9.58 10.94 17.51
N ALA A 241 8.86 11.64 16.62
CA ALA A 241 9.17 11.61 15.20
C ALA A 241 10.53 12.31 14.90
N PRO A 242 11.34 11.78 13.97
CA PRO A 242 12.63 12.38 13.58
C PRO A 242 12.50 13.83 13.05
N TRP A 243 11.31 14.19 12.57
CA TRP A 243 10.96 15.55 12.09
C TRP A 243 10.29 16.41 13.16
N GLY A 244 10.13 15.90 14.39
CA GLY A 244 9.53 16.61 15.53
C GLY A 244 8.01 16.71 15.47
N PRO A 245 7.38 17.27 16.53
CA PRO A 245 5.93 17.41 16.59
C PRO A 245 5.45 18.41 15.56
N THR A 246 4.54 17.98 14.70
CA THR A 246 4.06 18.77 13.56
C THR A 246 2.64 18.39 13.20
N GLU A 247 1.88 19.38 12.73
CA GLU A 247 0.58 19.22 12.08
C GLU A 247 0.68 19.83 10.68
N ALA A 248 0.18 19.14 9.67
CA ALA A 248 0.16 19.62 8.31
C ALA A 248 -1.15 19.20 7.62
N PHE A 249 -1.61 20.01 6.69
CA PHE A 249 -2.74 19.73 5.83
C PHE A 249 -2.45 20.25 4.42
N HIS A 250 -2.84 19.49 3.41
CA HIS A 250 -2.81 19.90 2.01
C HIS A 250 -4.13 19.56 1.35
N GLY A 251 -4.76 20.54 0.70
CA GLY A 251 -6.12 20.43 0.12
C GLY A 251 -6.25 19.57 -1.15
N GLY A 252 -5.22 18.83 -1.50
CA GLY A 252 -5.18 18.06 -2.75
C GLY A 252 -4.98 18.95 -3.99
N TYR A 253 -5.05 18.30 -5.16
CA TYR A 253 -4.96 18.97 -6.44
C TYR A 253 -6.18 18.62 -7.30
N ALA A 254 -6.78 19.63 -7.94
CA ALA A 254 -7.90 19.44 -8.84
C ALA A 254 -7.37 18.94 -10.19
N VAL A 255 -7.69 17.72 -10.55
CA VAL A 255 -7.31 17.07 -11.81
C VAL A 255 -8.52 16.41 -12.47
N ASP A 256 -8.47 16.22 -13.78
CA ASP A 256 -9.48 15.43 -14.50
C ASP A 256 -9.18 13.94 -14.29
N ALA A 257 -9.65 13.40 -13.15
CA ALA A 257 -9.43 12.01 -12.78
C ALA A 257 -10.11 11.05 -13.76
N VAL A 258 -9.34 10.09 -14.27
CA VAL A 258 -9.80 9.00 -15.15
C VAL A 258 -10.09 7.74 -14.33
N ASP A 259 -9.22 7.43 -13.34
CA ASP A 259 -9.33 6.23 -12.51
C ASP A 259 -8.62 6.50 -11.17
N THR A 260 -9.33 6.38 -10.07
CA THR A 260 -8.77 6.61 -8.73
C THR A 260 -8.11 5.37 -8.12
N THR A 261 -8.10 4.25 -8.85
CA THR A 261 -7.44 3.00 -8.39
C THR A 261 -5.95 3.24 -8.16
N GLY A 262 -5.48 2.93 -6.95
CA GLY A 262 -4.09 3.09 -6.56
C GLY A 262 -3.66 4.52 -6.22
N ALA A 263 -4.59 5.49 -6.11
CA ALA A 263 -4.27 6.85 -5.67
C ALA A 263 -3.70 6.86 -4.24
N GLY A 264 -4.27 6.07 -3.33
CA GLY A 264 -3.74 5.89 -1.97
C GLY A 264 -2.34 5.26 -1.94
N ASP A 265 -2.09 4.29 -2.84
CA ASP A 265 -0.77 3.65 -2.98
C ASP A 265 0.26 4.65 -3.54
N ALA A 266 -0.17 5.48 -4.50
CA ALA A 266 0.64 6.56 -5.07
C ALA A 266 0.96 7.64 -4.02
N PHE A 267 -0.01 7.97 -3.16
CA PHE A 267 0.22 8.85 -2.01
C PHE A 267 1.27 8.25 -1.05
N THR A 268 1.13 6.97 -0.69
CA THR A 268 2.13 6.27 0.15
C THR A 268 3.52 6.31 -0.49
N ALA A 269 3.62 6.07 -1.79
CA ALA A 269 4.89 6.16 -2.53
C ALA A 269 5.46 7.59 -2.48
N GLY A 270 4.63 8.62 -2.65
CA GLY A 270 5.04 10.03 -2.56
C GLY A 270 5.55 10.42 -1.16
N VAL A 271 4.89 9.95 -0.09
CA VAL A 271 5.36 10.12 1.30
C VAL A 271 6.73 9.49 1.48
N VAL A 272 6.90 8.24 1.06
CA VAL A 272 8.18 7.52 1.21
C VAL A 272 9.27 8.17 0.36
N ASP A 273 8.97 8.58 -0.87
CA ASP A 273 9.91 9.28 -1.76
C ASP A 273 10.43 10.58 -1.13
N ALA A 274 9.54 11.41 -0.59
CA ALA A 274 9.90 12.67 0.05
C ALA A 274 10.75 12.45 1.31
N LEU A 275 10.29 11.59 2.23
CA LEU A 275 10.97 11.32 3.49
C LEU A 275 12.32 10.63 3.28
N ALA A 276 12.41 9.64 2.41
CA ALA A 276 13.65 8.96 2.05
C ALA A 276 14.60 9.88 1.25
N GLY A 277 14.05 10.89 0.54
CA GLY A 277 14.80 11.97 -0.08
C GLY A 277 15.38 12.99 0.90
N GLY A 278 15.08 12.86 2.20
CA GLY A 278 15.58 13.73 3.27
C GLY A 278 14.66 14.89 3.62
N GLU A 279 13.44 14.97 3.05
CA GLU A 279 12.45 15.97 3.45
C GLU A 279 12.00 15.70 4.90
N ARG A 280 11.83 16.76 5.68
CA ARG A 280 11.41 16.70 7.10
C ARG A 280 10.27 17.67 7.42
N ASP A 281 9.91 18.55 6.48
CA ASP A 281 8.70 19.38 6.58
C ASP A 281 7.50 18.57 6.07
N LEU A 282 6.60 18.19 6.98
CA LEU A 282 5.41 17.41 6.61
C LEU A 282 4.48 18.16 5.64
N SER A 283 4.54 19.48 5.57
CA SER A 283 3.78 20.24 4.57
C SER A 283 4.32 19.97 3.17
N ALA A 284 5.64 19.97 2.99
CA ALA A 284 6.28 19.60 1.73
C ALA A 284 6.10 18.10 1.39
N VAL A 285 6.13 17.23 2.41
CA VAL A 285 5.81 15.81 2.23
C VAL A 285 4.39 15.62 1.70
N LEU A 286 3.39 16.29 2.28
CA LEU A 286 2.00 16.23 1.82
C LEU A 286 1.82 16.82 0.43
N GLU A 287 2.49 17.94 0.12
CA GLU A 287 2.49 18.54 -1.22
C GLU A 287 2.96 17.52 -2.26
N ARG A 288 4.13 16.91 -2.04
CA ARG A 288 4.69 15.86 -2.91
C ARG A 288 3.77 14.65 -3.03
N ALA A 289 3.27 14.13 -1.91
CA ALA A 289 2.42 12.94 -1.87
C ALA A 289 1.09 13.15 -2.61
N ASN A 290 0.45 14.31 -2.43
CA ASN A 290 -0.78 14.67 -3.15
C ASN A 290 -0.52 14.87 -4.64
N ALA A 291 0.62 15.45 -5.05
CA ALA A 291 0.99 15.59 -6.46
C ALA A 291 1.15 14.22 -7.13
N VAL A 292 1.83 13.28 -6.48
CA VAL A 292 2.00 11.90 -6.97
C VAL A 292 0.65 11.17 -7.04
N ALA A 293 -0.20 11.32 -6.02
CA ALA A 293 -1.54 10.74 -6.00
C ALA A 293 -2.42 11.31 -7.14
N ALA A 294 -2.45 12.63 -7.33
CA ALA A 294 -3.19 13.29 -8.39
C ALA A 294 -2.70 12.84 -9.78
N ALA A 295 -1.39 12.82 -10.01
CA ALA A 295 -0.80 12.34 -11.26
C ALA A 295 -1.16 10.87 -11.56
N ALA A 296 -1.31 10.03 -10.53
CA ALA A 296 -1.71 8.64 -10.71
C ALA A 296 -3.16 8.49 -11.22
N THR A 297 -4.05 9.44 -10.88
CA THR A 297 -5.48 9.33 -11.24
C THR A 297 -5.81 9.73 -12.68
N VAL A 298 -4.92 10.43 -13.39
CA VAL A 298 -5.17 10.88 -14.77
C VAL A 298 -5.00 9.77 -15.82
N ARG A 299 -4.64 8.57 -15.39
CA ARG A 299 -4.54 7.37 -16.22
C ARG A 299 -5.18 6.16 -15.55
N ALA A 300 -5.71 5.25 -16.37
CA ALA A 300 -6.40 4.07 -15.84
C ALA A 300 -5.45 2.97 -15.39
N GLY A 301 -5.58 2.52 -14.13
CA GLY A 301 -4.89 1.40 -13.49
C GLY A 301 -3.77 1.78 -12.53
N GLY A 302 -3.69 1.08 -11.40
CA GLY A 302 -2.75 1.35 -10.32
C GLY A 302 -1.27 1.32 -10.70
N MET A 303 -0.89 0.61 -11.78
CA MET A 303 0.47 0.52 -12.32
C MET A 303 0.62 1.20 -13.69
N ALA A 304 -0.30 2.08 -14.09
CA ALA A 304 -0.16 2.86 -15.33
C ALA A 304 1.09 3.76 -15.27
N ASP A 305 1.53 4.26 -16.44
CA ASP A 305 2.63 5.23 -16.48
C ASP A 305 2.26 6.47 -15.68
N LEU A 306 3.14 6.90 -14.78
CA LEU A 306 2.97 8.10 -14.00
C LEU A 306 3.42 9.31 -14.82
N PRO A 307 2.53 10.27 -15.15
CA PRO A 307 2.99 11.55 -15.64
C PRO A 307 3.88 12.23 -14.60
N ASP A 308 4.73 13.16 -15.05
CA ASP A 308 5.51 13.98 -14.13
C ASP A 308 4.55 14.71 -13.16
N PRO A 309 4.62 14.39 -11.84
CA PRO A 309 3.71 14.98 -10.85
C PRO A 309 3.72 16.51 -10.87
N ASP A 310 4.90 17.12 -11.05
CA ASP A 310 5.06 18.59 -11.06
C ASP A 310 4.42 19.25 -12.31
N SER A 311 4.12 18.46 -13.35
CA SER A 311 3.45 18.94 -14.55
C SER A 311 1.93 18.82 -14.52
N VAL A 312 1.38 18.07 -13.57
CA VAL A 312 -0.05 17.76 -13.44
C VAL A 312 -0.75 18.70 -12.46
N VAL A 313 0.01 19.29 -11.54
CA VAL A 313 -0.45 20.14 -10.43
C VAL A 313 -0.16 21.62 -10.68
#